data_85847a59aba81a2787173fa054efe076
#
_entry.id   85847a59aba81a2787173fa054efe076
#
_cell.length_a   1.000
_cell.length_b   1.000
_cell.length_c   1.000
_cell.angle_alpha   90.00
_cell.angle_beta   90.00
_cell.angle_gamma   90.00
#
_symmetry.space_group_name_H-M   'P 1'
#
loop_
_entity.id
_entity.type
_entity.pdbx_description
1 polymer ?
#
loop_
_entity_poly.entity_id
_entity_poly.type
_entity_poly.pdbx_seq_one_letter_code
_entity_poly.pdbx_strand_id
1 'polypeptide(L)'
;MTAVSLLLAAACAGNRPKPITVPPTATDAVRPAPGTVQEGLASWYGPGYDGRRTSSGEVFDQDAMTAAHFDWAFGTRVKVTFLATGQSCTVRINDRFPNHKGRVIDVSRAAARTLGLIGPGTGRVRLEVVP
;
A
#
# COMPACT_ATOMS: atom_id res chain seq x y z
N MET A 1 -2.86 0.71 64.17
CA MET A 1 -2.37 0.56 63.70
C MET A 1 -2.42 0.23 62.60
N THR A 2 -2.26 0.18 61.83
CA THR A 2 -2.50 -0.28 60.97
C THR A 2 -2.51 0.15 59.74
N ALA A 3 -2.79 0.45 59.15
CA ALA A 3 -2.82 1.00 58.05
C ALA A 3 -2.04 0.65 57.01
N VAL A 4 -2.10 -0.09 56.54
CA VAL A 4 -1.35 -0.45 55.67
C VAL A 4 -1.71 -0.62 54.40
N SER A 5 -2.66 -0.72 54.09
CA SER A 5 -3.04 -1.21 52.97
C SER A 5 -2.94 -0.44 51.83
N LEU A 6 -2.60 0.56 51.77
CA LEU A 6 -2.65 1.24 50.71
C LEU A 6 -1.82 1.03 49.65
N LEU A 7 -0.86 0.55 49.72
CA LEU A 7 -0.01 0.42 48.73
C LEU A 7 -0.32 -0.30 47.57
N LEU A 8 -1.22 -1.05 47.60
CA LEU A 8 -1.45 -1.85 46.52
C LEU A 8 -1.95 -1.15 45.39
N ALA A 9 -2.63 -0.18 45.48
CA ALA A 9 -3.21 0.45 44.40
C ALA A 9 -2.19 1.02 43.46
N ALA A 10 -1.13 1.44 43.98
CA ALA A 10 -0.18 2.02 43.14
C ALA A 10 0.50 1.04 42.24
N ALA A 11 0.61 -0.13 42.66
CA ALA A 11 1.28 -1.10 41.90
C ALA A 11 0.54 -1.41 40.65
N CYS A 12 -0.74 -1.40 40.70
CA CYS A 12 -1.46 -1.75 39.55
C CYS A 12 -1.35 -0.73 38.49
N ALA A 13 -1.23 0.48 38.83
CA ALA A 13 -1.15 1.46 37.84
C ALA A 13 0.15 1.36 37.07
N GLY A 14 1.14 0.91 37.67
CA GLY A 14 2.39 0.87 37.00
C GLY A 14 2.52 -0.24 35.99
N ASN A 15 1.55 -1.14 36.03
CA ASN A 15 1.66 -2.22 35.14
C ASN A 15 0.93 -2.06 33.91
N ARG A 16 0.48 -0.92 33.56
CA ARG A 16 -0.22 -0.77 32.37
C ARG A 16 0.68 -1.12 31.24
N PRO A 17 0.28 -1.92 30.33
CA PRO A 17 1.12 -2.29 29.21
C PRO A 17 1.39 -1.08 28.35
N LYS A 18 2.59 -0.95 27.92
CA LYS A 18 2.90 0.12 27.05
C LYS A 18 2.20 -0.08 25.75
N PRO A 19 1.84 0.96 25.09
CA PRO A 19 1.22 0.82 23.78
C PRO A 19 2.19 0.10 22.86
N ILE A 20 1.69 -0.83 22.15
CA ILE A 20 2.51 -1.59 21.28
C ILE A 20 2.94 -0.70 20.15
N THR A 21 4.20 -0.60 19.95
CA THR A 21 4.72 0.18 18.88
C THR A 21 4.68 -0.67 17.65
N VAL A 22 3.74 -0.47 16.84
CA VAL A 22 3.64 -1.21 15.60
C VAL A 22 4.68 -0.68 14.65
N PRO A 23 5.39 -1.51 13.94
CA PRO A 23 6.34 -1.04 12.95
C PRO A 23 5.63 -0.14 11.96
N PRO A 24 6.30 0.90 11.49
CA PRO A 24 5.66 1.86 10.62
C PRO A 24 5.43 1.30 9.24
N THR A 25 4.66 0.31 9.06
CA THR A 25 4.40 -0.19 7.77
C THR A 25 2.99 -0.05 7.45
N ALA A 26 2.13 -0.50 8.30
CA ALA A 26 0.73 -0.46 8.00
C ALA A 26 0.06 0.72 8.63
N THR A 27 0.53 1.13 9.81
CA THR A 27 -0.16 2.17 10.55
C THR A 27 0.25 3.55 10.11
N ASP A 28 1.42 3.69 9.51
CA ASP A 28 1.86 5.00 9.07
C ASP A 28 1.54 5.24 7.61
N ALA A 29 0.68 4.44 7.04
CA ALA A 29 0.30 4.62 5.66
C ALA A 29 -0.44 5.94 5.47
N VAL A 30 -0.15 6.59 4.36
CA VAL A 30 -0.79 7.85 4.03
C VAL A 30 -2.13 7.57 3.40
N ARG A 31 -3.16 8.27 3.85
CA ARG A 31 -4.47 8.19 3.22
C ARG A 31 -4.67 9.42 2.35
N PRO A 32 -4.33 9.33 1.08
CA PRO A 32 -4.43 10.50 0.23
C PRO A 32 -5.89 10.86 -0.03
N ALA A 33 -6.17 12.14 -0.10
CA ALA A 33 -7.52 12.60 -0.40
C ALA A 33 -7.86 12.30 -1.87
N PRO A 34 -9.13 12.06 -2.18
CA PRO A 34 -9.53 11.94 -3.58
C PRO A 34 -9.08 13.15 -4.39
N GLY A 35 -8.61 12.91 -5.58
CA GLY A 35 -8.05 13.95 -6.43
C GLY A 35 -6.56 14.16 -6.29
N THR A 36 -5.91 13.50 -5.29
CA THR A 36 -4.46 13.57 -5.16
C THR A 36 -3.80 12.97 -6.40
N VAL A 37 -2.80 13.63 -6.94
CA VAL A 37 -2.12 13.21 -8.16
C VAL A 37 -0.65 12.98 -7.88
N GLN A 38 -0.09 11.93 -8.48
CA GLN A 38 1.33 11.64 -8.42
C GLN A 38 1.75 11.13 -9.79
N GLU A 39 2.90 11.54 -10.26
CA GLU A 39 3.44 11.05 -11.52
C GLU A 39 4.79 10.39 -11.30
N GLY A 40 5.11 9.40 -12.08
CA GLY A 40 6.38 8.70 -12.00
C GLY A 40 6.36 7.46 -12.85
N LEU A 41 7.30 6.57 -12.58
CA LEU A 41 7.41 5.33 -13.32
C LEU A 41 6.55 4.24 -12.71
N ALA A 42 5.91 3.47 -13.54
CA ALA A 42 5.22 2.25 -13.13
C ALA A 42 5.96 1.04 -13.65
N SER A 43 5.90 -0.03 -12.92
CA SER A 43 6.29 -1.35 -13.39
C SER A 43 5.16 -2.32 -13.05
N TRP A 44 5.31 -3.59 -13.36
CA TRP A 44 4.30 -4.58 -13.00
C TRP A 44 4.95 -5.84 -12.44
N TYR A 45 4.17 -6.58 -11.68
CA TYR A 45 4.67 -7.78 -11.05
C TYR A 45 5.02 -8.81 -12.11
N GLY A 46 6.21 -9.34 -12.06
CA GLY A 46 6.60 -10.41 -12.96
C GLY A 46 5.97 -11.73 -12.57
N PRO A 47 6.20 -12.75 -13.37
CA PRO A 47 5.70 -14.09 -13.05
C PRO A 47 6.31 -14.57 -11.72
N GLY A 48 5.59 -15.40 -11.03
CA GLY A 48 6.08 -15.97 -9.78
C GLY A 48 5.52 -15.34 -8.53
N TYR A 49 4.81 -14.23 -8.64
CA TYR A 49 4.20 -13.61 -7.46
C TYR A 49 2.75 -14.04 -7.26
N ASP A 50 2.11 -14.61 -8.27
CA ASP A 50 0.73 -15.02 -8.18
C ASP A 50 0.55 -16.07 -7.05
N GLY A 51 -0.43 -15.89 -6.21
CA GLY A 51 -0.69 -16.78 -5.08
C GLY A 51 0.10 -16.46 -3.83
N ARG A 52 1.02 -15.49 -3.86
CA ARG A 52 1.78 -15.13 -2.67
C ARG A 52 1.03 -14.11 -1.86
N ARG A 53 1.33 -14.03 -0.57
CA ARG A 53 0.68 -13.03 0.28
C ARG A 53 1.31 -11.67 0.05
N THR A 54 0.46 -10.67 -0.07
CA THR A 54 0.89 -9.27 -0.15
C THR A 54 1.08 -8.69 1.25
N SER A 55 1.60 -7.49 1.32
CA SER A 55 1.81 -6.80 2.60
C SER A 55 0.49 -6.54 3.32
N SER A 56 -0.62 -6.45 2.62
CA SER A 56 -1.93 -6.28 3.24
C SER A 56 -2.47 -7.58 3.85
N GLY A 57 -1.85 -8.70 3.57
CA GLY A 57 -2.33 -10.01 4.00
C GLY A 57 -3.20 -10.70 2.96
N GLU A 58 -3.57 -10.02 1.90
CA GLU A 58 -4.33 -10.65 0.83
C GLU A 58 -3.44 -11.56 0.01
N VAL A 59 -4.01 -12.56 -0.61
CA VAL A 59 -3.29 -13.36 -1.58
C VAL A 59 -3.24 -12.59 -2.89
N PHE A 60 -2.07 -12.45 -3.49
CA PHE A 60 -1.93 -11.74 -4.75
C PHE A 60 -2.55 -12.56 -5.88
N ASP A 61 -3.43 -11.91 -6.62
CA ASP A 61 -4.06 -12.46 -7.79
C ASP A 61 -3.63 -11.59 -8.98
N GLN A 62 -2.82 -12.14 -9.86
CA GLN A 62 -2.30 -11.38 -11.00
C GLN A 62 -3.41 -10.94 -11.97
N ASP A 63 -4.58 -11.56 -11.89
CA ASP A 63 -5.70 -11.23 -12.77
C ASP A 63 -6.66 -10.22 -12.11
N ALA A 64 -6.38 -9.77 -10.93
CA ALA A 64 -7.16 -8.73 -10.26
C ALA A 64 -6.56 -7.35 -10.51
N MET A 65 -7.35 -6.31 -10.38
CA MET A 65 -6.89 -4.94 -10.62
C MET A 65 -6.36 -4.35 -9.32
N THR A 66 -5.13 -4.69 -9.00
CA THR A 66 -4.46 -4.27 -7.76
C THR A 66 -3.06 -3.74 -8.04
N ALA A 67 -2.47 -3.11 -7.05
CA ALA A 67 -1.13 -2.55 -7.18
C ALA A 67 -0.44 -2.40 -5.84
N ALA A 68 0.88 -2.25 -5.89
CA ALA A 68 1.71 -1.92 -4.75
C ALA A 68 2.10 -0.45 -4.82
N HIS A 69 2.10 0.22 -3.68
CA HIS A 69 2.56 1.60 -3.55
C HIS A 69 3.41 1.67 -2.28
N PHE A 70 4.39 2.58 -2.25
CA PHE A 70 5.32 2.54 -1.13
C PHE A 70 4.70 3.04 0.18
N ASP A 71 3.70 3.93 0.16
CA ASP A 71 3.12 4.44 1.39
C ASP A 71 1.61 4.76 1.37
N TRP A 72 0.91 4.66 0.25
CA TRP A 72 -0.54 4.92 0.28
C TRP A 72 -1.27 3.76 0.95
N ALA A 73 -2.28 4.09 1.73
CA ALA A 73 -3.00 3.12 2.54
C ALA A 73 -3.61 2.01 1.70
N PHE A 74 -3.64 0.81 2.24
CA PHE A 74 -4.31 -0.32 1.59
C PHE A 74 -5.79 0.01 1.41
N GLY A 75 -6.32 -0.32 0.27
CA GLY A 75 -7.70 -0.01 -0.07
C GLY A 75 -7.85 1.29 -0.86
N THR A 76 -6.79 2.08 -0.97
CA THR A 76 -6.83 3.29 -1.79
C THR A 76 -7.07 2.90 -3.23
N ARG A 77 -8.04 3.55 -3.86
CA ARG A 77 -8.35 3.30 -5.27
C ARG A 77 -7.69 4.38 -6.10
N VAL A 78 -7.02 3.96 -7.15
CA VAL A 78 -6.18 4.84 -7.94
C VAL A 78 -6.46 4.64 -9.40
N LYS A 79 -6.73 5.72 -10.11
CA LYS A 79 -6.79 5.68 -11.56
C LYS A 79 -5.37 5.85 -12.07
N VAL A 80 -4.89 4.86 -12.80
CA VAL A 80 -3.55 4.88 -13.38
C VAL A 80 -3.70 5.16 -14.86
N THR A 81 -3.02 6.18 -15.35
CA THR A 81 -3.01 6.51 -16.78
C THR A 81 -1.59 6.35 -17.32
N PHE A 82 -1.42 5.53 -18.34
CA PHE A 82 -0.14 5.39 -19.01
C PHE A 82 0.00 6.57 -19.96
N LEU A 83 0.94 7.45 -19.68
CA LEU A 83 1.00 8.73 -20.38
C LEU A 83 1.32 8.60 -21.87
N ALA A 84 2.08 7.57 -22.25
CA ALA A 84 2.43 7.39 -23.65
C ALA A 84 1.24 7.05 -24.54
N THR A 85 0.21 6.41 -24.00
CA THR A 85 -0.92 5.97 -24.81
C THR A 85 -2.23 6.61 -24.37
N GLY A 86 -2.29 7.15 -23.16
CA GLY A 86 -3.54 7.66 -22.60
C GLY A 86 -4.47 6.57 -22.06
N GLN A 87 -4.07 5.32 -22.11
CA GLN A 87 -4.89 4.24 -21.57
C GLN A 87 -4.88 4.29 -20.05
N SER A 88 -5.98 3.95 -19.44
CA SER A 88 -6.09 4.02 -17.98
C SER A 88 -6.90 2.86 -17.42
N CYS A 89 -6.70 2.61 -16.14
CA CYS A 89 -7.50 1.67 -15.38
C CYS A 89 -7.48 2.07 -13.91
N THR A 90 -8.41 1.55 -13.14
CA THR A 90 -8.43 1.80 -11.69
C THR A 90 -7.96 0.56 -10.97
N VAL A 91 -7.05 0.75 -10.02
CA VAL A 91 -6.49 -0.34 -9.21
C VAL A 91 -6.70 -0.04 -7.74
N ARG A 92 -6.63 -1.08 -6.91
CA ARG A 92 -6.72 -0.95 -5.47
C ARG A 92 -5.36 -1.26 -4.87
N ILE A 93 -4.86 -0.40 -4.00
CA ILE A 93 -3.56 -0.61 -3.37
C ILE A 93 -3.69 -1.71 -2.31
N ASN A 94 -2.91 -2.75 -2.42
CA ASN A 94 -2.93 -3.85 -1.46
C ASN A 94 -1.54 -4.37 -1.12
N ASP A 95 -0.50 -3.71 -1.56
CA ASP A 95 0.85 -4.19 -1.32
C ASP A 95 1.83 -3.02 -1.21
N ARG A 96 3.06 -3.34 -0.85
CA ARG A 96 4.15 -2.37 -0.68
C ARG A 96 5.33 -2.76 -1.55
N PHE A 97 6.06 -1.76 -2.00
CA PHE A 97 7.37 -1.99 -2.57
C PHE A 97 8.30 -0.86 -2.09
N PRO A 98 9.59 -1.08 -2.09
CA PRO A 98 10.51 -0.02 -1.67
C PRO A 98 10.48 1.12 -2.69
N ASN A 99 10.49 2.35 -2.19
CA ASN A 99 10.54 3.50 -3.07
C ASN A 99 11.95 3.69 -3.57
N HIS A 100 12.19 3.54 -4.85
CA HIS A 100 13.50 3.84 -5.39
C HIS A 100 13.45 4.11 -6.88
N LYS A 101 14.30 5.00 -7.32
CA LYS A 101 14.54 5.30 -8.73
C LYS A 101 13.31 5.81 -9.47
N GLY A 102 12.49 6.62 -8.82
CA GLY A 102 11.37 7.27 -9.47
C GLY A 102 10.17 6.37 -9.72
N ARG A 103 10.20 5.13 -9.27
CA ARG A 103 9.03 4.25 -9.38
C ARG A 103 8.02 4.63 -8.34
N VAL A 104 6.77 4.76 -8.75
CA VAL A 104 5.69 5.16 -7.86
C VAL A 104 4.67 4.04 -7.66
N ILE A 105 4.58 3.08 -8.56
CA ILE A 105 3.58 2.04 -8.48
C ILE A 105 4.04 0.77 -9.19
N ASP A 106 3.60 -0.37 -8.67
CA ASP A 106 3.82 -1.67 -9.29
C ASP A 106 2.44 -2.27 -9.48
N VAL A 107 1.99 -2.44 -10.70
CA VAL A 107 0.63 -2.87 -10.96
C VAL A 107 0.58 -4.38 -11.23
N SER A 108 -0.61 -4.96 -11.06
CA SER A 108 -0.83 -6.37 -11.38
C SER A 108 -0.70 -6.62 -12.87
N ARG A 109 -0.61 -7.88 -13.26
CA ARG A 109 -0.55 -8.24 -14.67
C ARG A 109 -1.79 -7.77 -15.41
N ALA A 110 -2.97 -7.94 -14.82
CA ALA A 110 -4.22 -7.51 -15.46
C ALA A 110 -4.22 -6.00 -15.71
N ALA A 111 -3.76 -5.21 -14.76
CA ALA A 111 -3.67 -3.77 -14.92
C ALA A 111 -2.62 -3.42 -15.99
N ALA A 112 -1.49 -4.09 -15.97
CA ALA A 112 -0.43 -3.85 -16.96
C ALA A 112 -0.93 -4.15 -18.36
N ARG A 113 -1.72 -5.21 -18.51
CA ARG A 113 -2.28 -5.55 -19.80
C ARG A 113 -3.23 -4.46 -20.29
N THR A 114 -4.09 -3.98 -19.42
CA THR A 114 -5.03 -2.91 -19.76
C THR A 114 -4.30 -1.63 -20.14
N LEU A 115 -3.20 -1.33 -19.48
CA LEU A 115 -2.45 -0.11 -19.73
C LEU A 115 -1.50 -0.22 -20.92
N GLY A 116 -1.18 -1.43 -21.37
CA GLY A 116 -0.20 -1.63 -22.41
C GLY A 116 1.23 -1.68 -21.88
N LEU A 117 1.41 -2.00 -20.60
CA LEU A 117 2.72 -2.03 -19.97
C LEU A 117 3.43 -3.38 -20.06
N ILE A 118 2.75 -4.42 -20.50
CA ILE A 118 3.37 -5.76 -20.53
C ILE A 118 4.61 -5.77 -21.39
N GLY A 119 4.52 -5.23 -22.58
CA GLY A 119 5.67 -5.22 -23.50
C GLY A 119 6.80 -4.33 -23.03
N PRO A 120 6.56 -3.05 -22.76
CA PRO A 120 7.64 -2.17 -22.30
C PRO A 120 8.16 -2.52 -20.91
N GLY A 121 7.36 -3.11 -20.07
CA GLY A 121 7.74 -3.46 -18.69
C GLY A 121 7.68 -2.29 -17.73
N THR A 122 8.01 -1.09 -18.14
CA THR A 122 7.93 0.12 -17.34
C THR A 122 7.43 1.26 -18.20
N GLY A 123 6.89 2.28 -17.59
CA GLY A 123 6.45 3.48 -18.30
C GLY A 123 6.01 4.57 -17.34
N ARG A 124 5.95 5.78 -17.85
CA ARG A 124 5.51 6.90 -17.03
C ARG A 124 4.00 6.92 -16.93
N VAL A 125 3.52 7.08 -15.72
CA VAL A 125 2.10 7.08 -15.43
C VAL A 125 1.72 8.28 -14.59
N ARG A 126 0.45 8.63 -14.63
CA ARG A 126 -0.16 9.57 -13.73
C ARG A 126 -1.13 8.78 -12.86
N LEU A 127 -0.99 8.95 -11.57
CA LEU A 127 -1.87 8.34 -10.59
C LEU A 127 -2.84 9.40 -10.08
N GLU A 128 -4.10 9.05 -9.99
CA GLU A 128 -5.09 9.95 -9.41
C GLU A 128 -5.95 9.16 -8.44
N VAL A 129 -6.00 9.59 -7.19
CA VAL A 129 -6.79 8.92 -6.17
C VAL A 129 -8.26 9.19 -6.46
N VAL A 130 -9.06 8.13 -6.49
CA VAL A 130 -10.49 8.23 -6.76
C VAL A 130 -11.28 7.84 -5.53
N PRO A 131 -12.52 8.31 -5.39
CA PRO A 131 -13.34 8.00 -4.24
C PRO A 131 -13.63 6.51 -4.07
#